data_71ba442da1fff335e9f71d88fcedbe03
#
_entry.id   71ba442da1fff335e9f71d88fcedbe03
#
_cell.length_a   1.000
_cell.length_b   1.000
_cell.length_c   1.000
_cell.angle_alpha   90.00
_cell.angle_beta   90.00
_cell.angle_gamma   90.00
#
_symmetry.space_group_name_H-M   'P 1'
#
loop_
_entity.id
_entity.type
_entity.pdbx_description
1 polymer ?
#
loop_
_entity_poly.entity_id
_entity_poly.type
_entity_poly.pdbx_seq_one_letter_code
_entity_poly.pdbx_strand_id
1 'polypeptide(L)'
;ATGGIGFEVAKRLGEDGYTVILNGIEDKDGAKRVGELLEHGIKAEYYGFDVTNEDEVNSNINTIGEKYGRIDVLVNNAGGLGGRSRFEEMTTEFYRNVMALNLDSVFFTSRAAIPYLKKGENSTIINYTSNAGWNAGGPGAGIYGTSKAGVHAITRALAKDLAEYGIRVNAVSPGTIDTPFHAQIKSTKPEVFASWKNSILLGRLGQPEEVAS
;
A
#
# COMPACT_ATOMS: atom_id res chain seq x y z
N ALA A 1 0.61 7.47 0.79
CA ALA A 1 0.22 7.55 -0.63
C ALA A 1 0.82 8.79 -1.35
N THR A 2 1.98 9.25 -0.87
CA THR A 2 2.62 10.48 -1.40
C THR A 2 3.52 10.23 -2.62
N GLY A 3 3.52 9.02 -3.21
CA GLY A 3 4.31 8.72 -4.40
C GLY A 3 4.05 7.33 -4.97
N GLY A 4 4.67 7.05 -6.13
CA GLY A 4 4.58 5.77 -6.82
C GLY A 4 3.15 5.33 -7.07
N ILE A 5 2.89 4.03 -6.94
CA ILE A 5 1.59 3.42 -7.21
C ILE A 5 0.48 4.08 -6.38
N GLY A 6 0.71 4.34 -5.08
CA GLY A 6 -0.33 4.88 -4.21
C GLY A 6 -0.83 6.26 -4.62
N PHE A 7 0.01 7.11 -5.21
CA PHE A 7 -0.41 8.41 -5.71
C PHE A 7 -1.23 8.29 -7.00
N GLU A 8 -0.84 7.42 -7.94
CA GLU A 8 -1.59 7.19 -9.18
C GLU A 8 -2.98 6.58 -8.91
N VAL A 9 -3.06 5.66 -7.93
CA VAL A 9 -4.36 5.13 -7.47
C VAL A 9 -5.22 6.24 -6.86
N ALA A 10 -4.64 7.12 -6.06
CA ALA A 10 -5.35 8.25 -5.48
C ALA A 10 -5.90 9.20 -6.57
N LYS A 11 -5.07 9.51 -7.58
CA LYS A 11 -5.47 10.31 -8.73
C LYS A 11 -6.61 9.65 -9.50
N ARG A 12 -6.48 8.36 -9.82
CA ARG A 12 -7.51 7.62 -10.56
C ARG A 12 -8.84 7.57 -9.82
N LEU A 13 -8.84 7.27 -8.51
CA LEU A 13 -10.06 7.31 -7.70
C LEU A 13 -10.68 8.71 -7.66
N GLY A 14 -9.86 9.76 -7.60
CA GLY A 14 -10.32 11.14 -7.68
C GLY A 14 -10.97 11.48 -9.01
N GLU A 15 -10.42 11.03 -10.13
CA GLU A 15 -10.99 11.14 -11.47
C GLU A 15 -12.34 10.40 -11.60
N ASP A 16 -12.50 9.28 -10.88
CA ASP A 16 -13.76 8.53 -10.78
C ASP A 16 -14.78 9.19 -9.80
N GLY A 17 -14.44 10.37 -9.23
CA GLY A 17 -15.36 11.19 -8.42
C GLY A 17 -15.28 10.99 -6.91
N TYR A 18 -14.36 10.19 -6.41
CA TYR A 18 -14.15 10.03 -4.97
C TYR A 18 -13.47 11.25 -4.34
N THR A 19 -13.83 11.58 -3.10
CA THR A 19 -12.99 12.42 -2.24
C THR A 19 -11.82 11.58 -1.73
N VAL A 20 -10.60 12.03 -2.00
CA VAL A 20 -9.38 11.28 -1.75
C VAL A 20 -8.74 11.69 -0.43
N ILE A 21 -8.49 10.74 0.44
CA ILE A 21 -7.73 10.94 1.66
C ILE A 21 -6.35 10.32 1.49
N LEU A 22 -5.33 11.16 1.43
CA LEU A 22 -3.93 10.71 1.36
C LEU A 22 -3.38 10.50 2.78
N ASN A 23 -2.67 9.40 2.96
CA ASN A 23 -1.83 9.17 4.14
C ASN A 23 -0.36 9.09 3.75
N GLY A 24 0.49 9.57 4.62
CA GLY A 24 1.94 9.48 4.60
C GLY A 24 2.50 9.94 5.94
N ILE A 25 3.84 9.92 6.09
CA ILE A 25 4.52 10.36 7.31
C ILE A 25 4.94 11.83 7.20
N GLU A 26 5.39 12.26 6.01
CA GLU A 26 5.94 13.59 5.78
C GLU A 26 4.86 14.59 5.35
N ASP A 27 4.51 15.54 6.21
CA ASP A 27 3.46 16.54 5.96
C ASP A 27 3.76 17.41 4.72
N LYS A 28 5.03 17.74 4.48
CA LYS A 28 5.45 18.54 3.33
C LYS A 28 5.13 17.83 2.01
N ASP A 29 5.39 16.54 1.92
CA ASP A 29 5.06 15.73 0.73
C ASP A 29 3.55 15.57 0.59
N GLY A 30 2.85 15.39 1.71
CA GLY A 30 1.39 15.32 1.75
C GLY A 30 0.72 16.58 1.20
N ALA A 31 1.13 17.75 1.67
CA ALA A 31 0.59 19.03 1.23
C ALA A 31 0.83 19.27 -0.27
N LYS A 32 2.02 18.94 -0.77
CA LYS A 32 2.36 19.04 -2.20
C LYS A 32 1.43 18.17 -3.04
N ARG A 33 1.24 16.90 -2.65
CA ARG A 33 0.41 15.95 -3.40
C ARG A 33 -1.07 16.30 -3.39
N VAL A 34 -1.57 16.81 -2.27
CA VAL A 34 -2.93 17.38 -2.22
C VAL A 34 -3.07 18.54 -3.20
N GLY A 35 -2.11 19.46 -3.24
CA GLY A 35 -2.09 20.57 -4.20
C GLY A 35 -2.21 20.07 -5.65
N GLU A 36 -1.40 19.07 -6.03
CA GLU A 36 -1.44 18.47 -7.37
C GLU A 36 -2.82 17.87 -7.71
N LEU A 37 -3.48 17.19 -6.75
CA LEU A 37 -4.82 16.64 -6.95
C LEU A 37 -5.87 17.75 -7.10
N LEU A 38 -5.80 18.80 -6.28
CA LEU A 38 -6.71 19.94 -6.33
C LEU A 38 -6.60 20.68 -7.66
N GLU A 39 -5.41 20.85 -8.24
CA GLU A 39 -5.17 21.44 -9.56
C GLU A 39 -5.87 20.64 -10.68
N HIS A 40 -6.08 19.33 -10.49
CA HIS A 40 -6.85 18.47 -11.39
C HIS A 40 -8.34 18.42 -11.07
N GLY A 41 -8.83 19.28 -10.17
CA GLY A 41 -10.24 19.32 -9.77
C GLY A 41 -10.67 18.18 -8.82
N ILE A 42 -9.73 17.42 -8.29
CA ILE A 42 -9.97 16.30 -7.40
C ILE A 42 -10.05 16.81 -5.95
N LYS A 43 -11.11 16.47 -5.24
CA LYS A 43 -11.22 16.77 -3.80
C LYS A 43 -10.27 15.87 -3.02
N ALA A 44 -9.30 16.45 -2.33
CA ALA A 44 -8.30 15.69 -1.58
C ALA A 44 -7.94 16.34 -0.25
N GLU A 45 -7.61 15.50 0.72
CA GLU A 45 -7.05 15.90 2.02
C GLU A 45 -5.89 14.98 2.39
N TYR A 46 -5.04 15.46 3.28
CA TYR A 46 -3.91 14.70 3.81
C TYR A 46 -4.03 14.51 5.33
N TYR A 47 -3.75 13.30 5.77
CA TYR A 47 -3.62 12.94 7.18
C TYR A 47 -2.25 12.28 7.40
N GLY A 48 -1.36 12.97 8.15
CA GLY A 48 -0.03 12.48 8.50
C GLY A 48 -0.10 11.55 9.70
N PHE A 49 0.20 10.27 9.50
CA PHE A 49 0.35 9.29 10.59
C PHE A 49 1.12 8.06 10.13
N ASP A 50 1.77 7.40 11.10
CA ASP A 50 2.48 6.14 10.86
C ASP A 50 1.49 4.96 10.92
N VAL A 51 1.34 4.25 9.81
CA VAL A 51 0.48 3.06 9.71
C VAL A 51 0.97 1.88 10.55
N THR A 52 2.20 1.91 11.06
CA THR A 52 2.75 0.91 11.99
C THR A 52 2.39 1.20 13.44
N ASN A 53 1.91 2.42 13.73
CA ASN A 53 1.44 2.83 15.05
C ASN A 53 -0.09 2.65 15.14
N GLU A 54 -0.52 1.64 15.86
CA GLU A 54 -1.93 1.28 15.99
C GLU A 54 -2.79 2.41 16.56
N ASP A 55 -2.29 3.16 17.55
CA ASP A 55 -3.03 4.26 18.17
C ASP A 55 -3.23 5.43 17.20
N GLU A 56 -2.20 5.76 16.42
CA GLU A 56 -2.31 6.78 15.37
C GLU A 56 -3.28 6.35 14.26
N VAL A 57 -3.23 5.08 13.84
CA VAL A 57 -4.17 4.52 12.86
C VAL A 57 -5.61 4.64 13.36
N ASN A 58 -5.88 4.19 14.59
CA ASN A 58 -7.22 4.23 15.16
C ASN A 58 -7.74 5.67 15.28
N SER A 59 -6.92 6.60 15.81
CA SER A 59 -7.29 8.00 15.98
C SER A 59 -7.62 8.68 14.64
N ASN A 60 -6.73 8.54 13.65
CA ASN A 60 -6.90 9.21 12.37
C ASN A 60 -8.02 8.62 11.52
N ILE A 61 -8.15 7.29 11.46
CA ILE A 61 -9.25 6.65 10.72
C ILE A 61 -10.59 6.97 11.36
N ASN A 62 -10.69 7.03 12.69
CA ASN A 62 -11.91 7.47 13.36
C ASN A 62 -12.23 8.93 13.02
N THR A 63 -11.26 9.84 13.06
CA THR A 63 -11.45 11.25 12.69
C THR A 63 -11.97 11.38 11.25
N ILE A 64 -11.38 10.64 10.30
CA ILE A 64 -11.82 10.60 8.90
C ILE A 64 -13.24 10.05 8.80
N GLY A 65 -13.49 8.91 9.44
CA GLY A 65 -14.78 8.24 9.40
C GLY A 65 -15.92 9.06 10.03
N GLU A 66 -15.65 9.78 11.09
CA GLU A 66 -16.62 10.70 11.71
C GLU A 66 -16.89 11.92 10.82
N LYS A 67 -15.85 12.49 10.21
CA LYS A 67 -15.96 13.64 9.32
C LYS A 67 -16.82 13.36 8.09
N TYR A 68 -16.63 12.20 7.46
CA TYR A 68 -17.30 11.83 6.21
C TYR A 68 -18.53 10.93 6.42
N GLY A 69 -18.69 10.37 7.61
CA GLY A 69 -19.78 9.46 7.97
C GLY A 69 -19.58 8.02 7.49
N ARG A 70 -18.76 7.81 6.44
CA ARG A 70 -18.47 6.49 5.82
C ARG A 70 -17.09 6.46 5.17
N ILE A 71 -16.66 5.27 4.83
CA ILE A 71 -15.53 4.99 3.93
C ILE A 71 -16.04 4.05 2.83
N ASP A 72 -15.84 4.41 1.56
CA ASP A 72 -16.27 3.59 0.42
C ASP A 72 -15.12 2.71 -0.09
N VAL A 73 -13.88 3.23 -0.07
CA VAL A 73 -12.70 2.50 -0.55
C VAL A 73 -11.55 2.66 0.45
N LEU A 74 -11.00 1.55 0.90
CA LEU A 74 -9.74 1.51 1.64
C LEU A 74 -8.65 0.90 0.75
N VAL A 75 -7.56 1.63 0.54
CA VAL A 75 -6.39 1.14 -0.21
C VAL A 75 -5.20 0.99 0.72
N ASN A 76 -4.84 -0.24 1.05
CA ASN A 76 -3.66 -0.58 1.84
C ASN A 76 -2.45 -0.72 0.92
N ASN A 77 -1.83 0.42 0.57
CA ASN A 77 -0.66 0.48 -0.31
C ASN A 77 0.66 0.64 0.44
N ALA A 78 0.65 1.12 1.68
CA ALA A 78 1.87 1.28 2.47
C ALA A 78 2.65 -0.03 2.54
N GLY A 79 3.96 0.06 2.36
CA GLY A 79 4.82 -1.12 2.36
C GLY A 79 6.20 -0.82 1.78
N GLY A 80 7.13 -1.70 2.07
CA GLY A 80 8.51 -1.55 1.62
C GLY A 80 9.36 -2.77 1.94
N LEU A 81 10.48 -2.88 1.22
CA LEU A 81 11.45 -3.96 1.45
C LEU A 81 12.16 -3.82 2.80
N GLY A 82 12.32 -2.58 3.29
CA GLY A 82 13.04 -2.27 4.53
C GLY A 82 14.56 -2.50 4.46
N GLY A 83 15.05 -3.03 3.34
CA GLY A 83 16.42 -3.47 3.14
C GLY A 83 16.50 -4.95 2.76
N ARG A 84 17.72 -5.51 2.82
CA ARG A 84 17.96 -6.95 2.57
C ARG A 84 18.79 -7.51 3.70
N SER A 85 18.36 -8.65 4.24
CA SER A 85 19.09 -9.41 5.27
C SER A 85 18.92 -10.90 5.01
N ARG A 86 20.04 -11.66 5.09
CA ARG A 86 19.99 -13.13 5.12
C ARG A 86 19.43 -13.60 6.44
N PHE A 87 18.80 -14.77 6.49
CA PHE A 87 18.14 -15.25 7.71
C PHE A 87 19.11 -15.37 8.90
N GLU A 88 20.32 -15.83 8.66
CA GLU A 88 21.37 -15.97 9.67
C GLU A 88 21.89 -14.64 10.23
N GLU A 89 21.74 -13.55 9.47
CA GLU A 89 22.19 -12.20 9.83
C GLU A 89 21.04 -11.30 10.31
N MET A 90 19.79 -11.79 10.16
CA MET A 90 18.60 -10.98 10.39
C MET A 90 18.39 -10.69 11.89
N THR A 91 18.40 -9.41 12.23
CA THR A 91 18.04 -9.00 13.59
C THR A 91 16.53 -9.09 13.82
N THR A 92 16.13 -9.28 15.07
CA THR A 92 14.72 -9.25 15.48
C THR A 92 14.07 -7.91 15.16
N GLU A 93 14.82 -6.82 15.29
CA GLU A 93 14.37 -5.48 14.98
C GLU A 93 14.03 -5.35 13.47
N PHE A 94 14.95 -5.76 12.58
CA PHE A 94 14.70 -5.76 11.14
C PHE A 94 13.47 -6.59 10.78
N TYR A 95 13.37 -7.80 11.33
CA TYR A 95 12.20 -8.66 11.15
C TYR A 95 10.90 -7.95 11.56
N ARG A 96 10.85 -7.38 12.77
CA ARG A 96 9.67 -6.69 13.29
C ARG A 96 9.29 -5.47 12.44
N ASN A 97 10.26 -4.67 12.04
CA ASN A 97 10.02 -3.48 11.22
C ASN A 97 9.42 -3.84 9.85
N VAL A 98 9.93 -4.90 9.20
CA VAL A 98 9.38 -5.36 7.91
C VAL A 98 7.95 -5.91 8.08
N MET A 99 7.69 -6.69 9.13
CA MET A 99 6.37 -7.24 9.41
C MET A 99 5.36 -6.13 9.77
N ALA A 100 5.75 -5.21 10.65
CA ALA A 100 4.91 -4.08 11.05
C ALA A 100 4.48 -3.23 9.84
N LEU A 101 5.45 -2.85 8.99
CA LEU A 101 5.15 -2.01 7.83
C LEU A 101 4.28 -2.71 6.79
N ASN A 102 4.48 -4.00 6.53
CA ASN A 102 3.86 -4.67 5.38
C ASN A 102 2.64 -5.52 5.74
N LEU A 103 2.51 -6.00 6.98
CA LEU A 103 1.42 -6.88 7.40
C LEU A 103 0.57 -6.26 8.51
N ASP A 104 1.20 -5.83 9.63
CA ASP A 104 0.46 -5.31 10.77
C ASP A 104 -0.30 -4.04 10.40
N SER A 105 0.30 -3.17 9.57
CA SER A 105 -0.35 -1.98 9.01
C SER A 105 -1.66 -2.30 8.27
N VAL A 106 -1.68 -3.36 7.46
CA VAL A 106 -2.88 -3.81 6.74
C VAL A 106 -3.96 -4.28 7.72
N PHE A 107 -3.57 -4.97 8.78
CA PHE A 107 -4.49 -5.40 9.84
C PHE A 107 -5.06 -4.19 10.59
N PHE A 108 -4.21 -3.27 11.06
CA PHE A 108 -4.64 -2.10 11.85
C PHE A 108 -5.58 -1.20 11.05
N THR A 109 -5.21 -0.83 9.83
CA THR A 109 -6.00 0.05 8.97
C THR A 109 -7.32 -0.59 8.57
N SER A 110 -7.32 -1.88 8.21
CA SER A 110 -8.56 -2.59 7.85
C SER A 110 -9.51 -2.66 9.05
N ARG A 111 -9.02 -3.06 10.22
CA ARG A 111 -9.82 -3.17 11.44
C ARG A 111 -10.45 -1.83 11.83
N ALA A 112 -9.68 -0.74 11.81
CA ALA A 112 -10.17 0.60 12.14
C ALA A 112 -11.20 1.10 11.12
N ALA A 113 -11.07 0.75 9.84
CA ALA A 113 -11.96 1.22 8.77
C ALA A 113 -13.28 0.42 8.68
N ILE A 114 -13.35 -0.83 9.13
CA ILE A 114 -14.52 -1.69 9.00
C ILE A 114 -15.83 -1.04 9.50
N PRO A 115 -15.89 -0.35 10.66
CA PRO A 115 -17.12 0.30 11.11
C PRO A 115 -17.66 1.34 10.13
N TYR A 116 -16.79 2.00 9.38
CA TYR A 116 -17.14 3.03 8.40
C TYR A 116 -17.38 2.45 7.00
N LEU A 117 -16.67 1.38 6.63
CA LEU A 117 -16.93 0.62 5.40
C LEU A 117 -18.33 -0.02 5.42
N LYS A 118 -18.81 -0.47 6.58
CA LYS A 118 -20.17 -0.99 6.75
C LYS A 118 -21.27 0.05 6.53
N LYS A 119 -20.95 1.34 6.55
CA LYS A 119 -21.89 2.45 6.30
C LYS A 119 -21.91 2.89 4.84
N GLY A 120 -20.96 2.46 4.03
CA GLY A 120 -20.90 2.74 2.60
C GLY A 120 -21.74 1.75 1.78
N GLU A 121 -22.06 2.13 0.55
CA GLU A 121 -22.70 1.26 -0.43
C GLU A 121 -21.64 0.64 -1.33
N ASN A 122 -21.59 -0.71 -1.41
CA ASN A 122 -20.61 -1.45 -2.22
C ASN A 122 -19.14 -1.18 -1.85
N SER A 123 -18.86 -0.98 -0.57
CA SER A 123 -17.52 -0.66 -0.09
C SER A 123 -16.49 -1.73 -0.46
N THR A 124 -15.24 -1.32 -0.59
CA THR A 124 -14.16 -2.24 -0.95
C THR A 124 -12.86 -1.96 -0.21
N ILE A 125 -12.12 -3.03 0.06
CA ILE A 125 -10.72 -2.97 0.52
C ILE A 125 -9.84 -3.51 -0.61
N ILE A 126 -8.77 -2.78 -0.92
CA ILE A 126 -7.75 -3.18 -1.90
C ILE A 126 -6.42 -3.24 -1.18
N ASN A 127 -5.84 -4.44 -1.08
CA ASN A 127 -4.56 -4.67 -0.44
C ASN A 127 -3.45 -4.83 -1.47
N TYR A 128 -2.33 -4.11 -1.28
CA TYR A 128 -1.16 -4.28 -2.13
C TYR A 128 -0.22 -5.35 -1.57
N THR A 129 -0.15 -6.45 -2.32
CA THR A 129 0.79 -7.55 -2.10
C THR A 129 2.06 -7.34 -2.95
N SER A 130 2.65 -8.38 -3.44
CA SER A 130 3.79 -8.38 -4.35
C SER A 130 3.93 -9.77 -4.97
N ASN A 131 4.54 -9.87 -6.14
CA ASN A 131 5.01 -11.15 -6.66
C ASN A 131 5.97 -11.86 -5.68
N ALA A 132 6.68 -11.11 -4.82
CA ALA A 132 7.47 -11.66 -3.73
C ALA A 132 6.65 -12.47 -2.71
N GLY A 133 5.35 -12.21 -2.58
CA GLY A 133 4.46 -13.02 -1.77
C GLY A 133 4.25 -14.45 -2.30
N TRP A 134 4.57 -14.70 -3.58
CA TRP A 134 4.48 -16.01 -4.21
C TRP A 134 5.84 -16.71 -4.31
N ASN A 135 6.91 -15.97 -4.63
CA ASN A 135 8.24 -16.51 -4.93
C ASN A 135 9.30 -16.18 -3.87
N ALA A 136 8.89 -15.58 -2.74
CA ALA A 136 9.73 -15.11 -1.63
C ALA A 136 10.74 -14.01 -2.02
N GLY A 137 10.73 -13.51 -3.25
CA GLY A 137 11.69 -12.51 -3.75
C GLY A 137 13.10 -13.08 -3.95
N GLY A 138 14.05 -12.18 -4.21
CA GLY A 138 15.46 -12.56 -4.35
C GLY A 138 16.16 -12.70 -2.99
N PRO A 139 17.44 -13.11 -2.98
CA PRO A 139 18.23 -13.28 -1.75
C PRO A 139 18.18 -12.07 -0.82
N GLY A 140 17.92 -12.30 0.47
CA GLY A 140 17.77 -11.29 1.50
C GLY A 140 16.41 -10.59 1.53
N ALA A 141 15.45 -10.94 0.65
CA ALA A 141 14.09 -10.41 0.66
C ALA A 141 13.07 -11.36 1.31
N GLY A 142 13.49 -12.47 1.89
CA GLY A 142 12.60 -13.53 2.36
C GLY A 142 11.53 -13.06 3.34
N ILE A 143 11.88 -12.20 4.30
CA ILE A 143 10.89 -11.72 5.29
C ILE A 143 9.89 -10.73 4.67
N TYR A 144 10.30 -9.94 3.68
CA TYR A 144 9.37 -9.15 2.88
C TYR A 144 8.39 -10.05 2.11
N GLY A 145 8.91 -11.10 1.45
CA GLY A 145 8.06 -12.09 0.78
C GLY A 145 7.07 -12.74 1.75
N THR A 146 7.52 -13.13 2.93
CA THR A 146 6.68 -13.68 4.01
C THR A 146 5.57 -12.70 4.41
N SER A 147 5.89 -11.43 4.65
CA SER A 147 4.89 -10.42 5.00
C SER A 147 3.84 -10.24 3.90
N LYS A 148 4.27 -10.21 2.62
CA LYS A 148 3.36 -10.10 1.47
C LYS A 148 2.54 -11.36 1.20
N ALA A 149 3.04 -12.56 1.53
CA ALA A 149 2.24 -13.79 1.58
C ALA A 149 1.18 -13.72 2.71
N GLY A 150 1.52 -13.13 3.86
CA GLY A 150 0.56 -12.83 4.93
C GLY A 150 -0.57 -11.92 4.45
N VAL A 151 -0.27 -10.90 3.63
CA VAL A 151 -1.29 -10.02 3.03
C VAL A 151 -2.23 -10.78 2.09
N HIS A 152 -1.75 -11.79 1.33
CA HIS A 152 -2.64 -12.66 0.57
C HIS A 152 -3.61 -13.45 1.47
N ALA A 153 -3.12 -13.93 2.61
CA ALA A 153 -3.95 -14.68 3.55
C ALA A 153 -4.99 -13.80 4.22
N ILE A 154 -4.58 -12.63 4.75
CA ILE A 154 -5.50 -11.70 5.44
C ILE A 154 -6.56 -11.13 4.49
N THR A 155 -6.22 -10.91 3.20
CA THR A 155 -7.18 -10.50 2.18
C THR A 155 -8.33 -11.49 2.04
N ARG A 156 -8.00 -12.80 1.97
CA ARG A 156 -9.01 -13.85 1.88
C ARG A 156 -9.83 -14.01 3.17
N ALA A 157 -9.20 -13.82 4.32
CA ALA A 157 -9.89 -13.84 5.61
C ALA A 157 -10.90 -12.69 5.70
N LEU A 158 -10.45 -11.46 5.46
CA LEU A 158 -11.32 -10.28 5.44
C LEU A 158 -12.47 -10.40 4.43
N ALA A 159 -12.22 -10.98 3.23
CA ALA A 159 -13.25 -11.19 2.23
C ALA A 159 -14.37 -12.11 2.74
N LYS A 160 -14.02 -13.14 3.51
CA LYS A 160 -15.03 -14.06 4.12
C LYS A 160 -15.78 -13.37 5.25
N ASP A 161 -15.05 -12.68 6.14
CA ASP A 161 -15.64 -12.05 7.33
C ASP A 161 -16.55 -10.86 6.97
N LEU A 162 -16.29 -10.19 5.85
CA LEU A 162 -16.99 -8.98 5.46
C LEU A 162 -18.05 -9.20 4.36
N ALA A 163 -18.15 -10.42 3.84
CA ALA A 163 -19.12 -10.76 2.78
C ALA A 163 -20.57 -10.50 3.17
N GLU A 164 -20.95 -10.78 4.42
CA GLU A 164 -22.30 -10.53 4.93
C GLU A 164 -22.70 -9.04 4.89
N TYR A 165 -21.73 -8.14 4.88
CA TYR A 165 -21.94 -6.68 4.78
C TYR A 165 -21.84 -6.15 3.35
N GLY A 166 -21.69 -7.02 2.35
CA GLY A 166 -21.52 -6.62 0.95
C GLY A 166 -20.16 -5.96 0.65
N ILE A 167 -19.18 -6.02 1.57
CA ILE A 167 -17.87 -5.43 1.41
C ILE A 167 -16.98 -6.41 0.63
N ARG A 168 -16.43 -5.94 -0.49
CA ARG A 168 -15.49 -6.72 -1.29
C ARG A 168 -14.06 -6.48 -0.81
N VAL A 169 -13.25 -7.53 -0.75
CA VAL A 169 -11.83 -7.41 -0.39
C VAL A 169 -10.99 -8.14 -1.42
N ASN A 170 -10.09 -7.40 -2.07
CA ASN A 170 -9.23 -7.93 -3.11
C ASN A 170 -7.77 -7.51 -2.88
N ALA A 171 -6.86 -8.16 -3.59
CA ALA A 171 -5.46 -7.80 -3.58
C ALA A 171 -4.91 -7.60 -5.00
N VAL A 172 -4.04 -6.60 -5.13
CA VAL A 172 -3.21 -6.39 -6.31
C VAL A 172 -1.80 -6.86 -5.99
N SER A 173 -1.20 -7.65 -6.90
CA SER A 173 0.15 -8.21 -6.75
C SER A 173 1.07 -7.68 -7.85
N PRO A 174 1.63 -6.47 -7.71
CA PRO A 174 2.50 -5.90 -8.73
C PRO A 174 3.78 -6.72 -8.92
N GLY A 175 4.25 -6.71 -10.15
CA GLY A 175 5.61 -7.13 -10.48
C GLY A 175 6.63 -6.04 -10.20
N THR A 176 7.63 -5.88 -11.07
CA THR A 176 8.63 -4.81 -10.96
C THR A 176 8.10 -3.55 -11.65
N ILE A 177 7.72 -2.55 -10.83
CA ILE A 177 7.15 -1.28 -11.29
C ILE A 177 8.19 -0.17 -11.13
N ASP A 178 8.26 0.74 -12.09
CA ASP A 178 9.20 1.87 -12.07
C ASP A 178 8.75 2.95 -11.06
N THR A 179 9.23 2.82 -9.84
CA THR A 179 8.89 3.67 -8.71
C THR A 179 10.12 4.05 -7.90
N PRO A 180 10.03 5.07 -7.01
CA PRO A 180 11.09 5.38 -6.05
C PRO A 180 11.50 4.21 -5.15
N PHE A 181 10.65 3.19 -4.99
CA PHE A 181 10.97 1.94 -4.27
C PHE A 181 12.29 1.30 -4.76
N HIS A 182 12.62 1.45 -6.04
CA HIS A 182 13.82 0.89 -6.65
C HIS A 182 14.99 1.89 -6.77
N ALA A 183 14.84 3.12 -6.27
CA ALA A 183 15.86 4.18 -6.45
C ALA A 183 17.24 3.76 -5.92
N GLN A 184 17.29 3.12 -4.75
CA GLN A 184 18.54 2.67 -4.16
C GLN A 184 19.24 1.62 -5.04
N ILE A 185 18.53 0.60 -5.52
CA ILE A 185 19.15 -0.44 -6.36
C ILE A 185 19.55 0.12 -7.73
N LYS A 186 18.76 1.03 -8.29
CA LYS A 186 19.10 1.74 -9.54
C LYS A 186 20.43 2.48 -9.43
N SER A 187 20.71 3.14 -8.30
CA SER A 187 21.91 3.92 -8.09
C SER A 187 23.10 3.10 -7.66
N THR A 188 22.92 2.06 -6.82
CA THR A 188 24.04 1.31 -6.22
C THR A 188 24.43 0.06 -6.99
N LYS A 189 23.50 -0.54 -7.74
CA LYS A 189 23.71 -1.80 -8.51
C LYS A 189 22.93 -1.77 -9.83
N PRO A 190 23.29 -0.86 -10.76
CA PRO A 190 22.55 -0.69 -12.01
C PRO A 190 22.50 -1.94 -12.89
N GLU A 191 23.53 -2.79 -12.84
CA GLU A 191 23.59 -4.05 -13.55
C GLU A 191 22.55 -5.07 -13.04
N VAL A 192 22.32 -5.10 -11.72
CA VAL A 192 21.28 -5.95 -11.10
C VAL A 192 19.91 -5.45 -11.52
N PHE A 193 19.70 -4.13 -11.49
CA PHE A 193 18.45 -3.55 -11.93
C PHE A 193 18.16 -3.82 -13.42
N ALA A 194 19.18 -3.72 -14.28
CA ALA A 194 19.08 -4.07 -15.69
C ALA A 194 18.74 -5.56 -15.91
N SER A 195 19.29 -6.47 -15.09
CA SER A 195 18.95 -7.89 -15.16
C SER A 195 17.49 -8.17 -14.84
N TRP A 196 16.89 -7.42 -13.90
CA TRP A 196 15.45 -7.54 -13.62
C TRP A 196 14.60 -7.14 -14.82
N LYS A 197 14.94 -6.02 -15.46
CA LYS A 197 14.27 -5.58 -16.68
C LYS A 197 14.31 -6.65 -17.76
N ASN A 198 15.47 -7.29 -17.96
CA ASN A 198 15.64 -8.33 -18.96
C ASN A 198 14.87 -9.62 -18.65
N SER A 199 14.53 -9.87 -17.38
CA SER A 199 13.70 -11.02 -16.97
C SER A 199 12.20 -10.80 -17.20
N ILE A 200 11.76 -9.57 -17.46
CA ILE A 200 10.36 -9.25 -17.73
C ILE A 200 10.08 -9.52 -19.22
N LEU A 201 9.09 -10.37 -19.51
CA LEU A 201 8.77 -10.78 -20.89
C LEU A 201 8.46 -9.61 -21.83
N LEU A 202 7.85 -8.52 -21.31
CA LEU A 202 7.61 -7.30 -22.07
C LEU A 202 8.86 -6.42 -22.26
N GLY A 203 10.03 -6.81 -21.74
CA GLY A 203 11.29 -6.09 -21.88
C GLY A 203 11.32 -4.71 -21.20
N ARG A 204 10.35 -4.38 -20.37
CA ARG A 204 10.27 -3.12 -19.64
C ARG A 204 9.66 -3.29 -18.25
N LEU A 205 9.91 -2.35 -17.39
CA LEU A 205 9.20 -2.22 -16.10
C LEU A 205 7.75 -1.79 -16.34
N GLY A 206 6.85 -2.21 -15.46
CA GLY A 206 5.51 -1.62 -15.39
C GLY A 206 5.57 -0.16 -14.92
N GLN A 207 4.55 0.62 -15.24
CA GLN A 207 4.40 1.98 -14.75
C GLN A 207 3.35 2.04 -13.63
N PRO A 208 3.46 3.00 -12.69
CA PRO A 208 2.48 3.15 -11.61
C PRO A 208 1.04 3.28 -12.10
N GLU A 209 0.83 3.99 -13.21
CA GLU A 209 -0.47 4.22 -13.84
C GLU A 209 -1.09 2.92 -14.37
N GLU A 210 -0.27 1.98 -14.83
CA GLU A 210 -0.74 0.66 -15.29
C GLU A 210 -1.27 -0.19 -14.12
N VAL A 211 -0.82 0.07 -12.92
CA VAL A 211 -1.30 -0.62 -11.71
C VAL A 211 -2.53 0.06 -11.12
N ALA A 212 -2.71 1.34 -11.40
CA ALA A 212 -3.84 2.15 -10.95
C ALA A 212 -5.08 2.07 -11.87
N SER A 213 -4.92 1.49 -13.07
CA SER A 213 -5.99 1.40 -14.10
C SER A 213 -7.13 0.44 -13.75
#